data_6308e84f4fa08a62523db7bce794c0ca
#
_entry.id   6308e84f4fa08a62523db7bce794c0ca
#
_cell.length_a   1.000
_cell.length_b   1.000
_cell.length_c   1.000
_cell.angle_alpha   90.00
_cell.angle_beta   90.00
_cell.angle_gamma   90.00
#
_symmetry.space_group_name_H-M   'P 1'
#
loop_
_entity.id
_entity.type
_entity.pdbx_description
1 polymer ?
#
loop_
_entity_poly.entity_id
_entity_poly.type
_entity_poly.pdbx_seq_one_letter_code
_entity_poly.pdbx_strand_id
1 'polypeptide(L)'
;MRKKLRKALLVYNPKSGNSNLILNNFDLITTKLLKKGIILTLYSISRNYDRLIEILKNEKYDIVILSGGDGTLSRCLTDMYNENIEFPEIAIFPTGTSNDLAKSLNLGEKIEDWINNILNKKSKFVDFGLINGNKIFLSSYAG
;
A
#
# COMPACT_ATOMS: atom_id res chain seq x y z
N MET A 1 -22.03 -0.09 21.66
CA MET A 1 -20.72 -0.74 21.69
C MET A 1 -19.76 -0.06 20.70
N ARG A 2 -18.62 0.36 21.19
CA ARG A 2 -17.62 0.99 20.32
C ARG A 2 -16.89 -0.07 19.52
N LYS A 3 -16.86 0.09 18.20
CA LYS A 3 -16.04 -0.77 17.35
C LYS A 3 -14.57 -0.44 17.59
N LYS A 4 -13.75 -1.48 17.60
CA LYS A 4 -12.30 -1.30 17.68
C LYS A 4 -11.83 -0.56 16.44
N LEU A 5 -11.02 0.47 16.64
CA LEU A 5 -10.41 1.18 15.51
C LEU A 5 -9.33 0.33 14.87
N ARG A 6 -9.28 0.36 13.55
CA ARG A 6 -8.24 -0.30 12.77
C ARG A 6 -7.15 0.73 12.45
N LYS A 7 -5.93 0.26 12.26
CA LYS A 7 -4.78 1.11 11.98
C LYS A 7 -4.27 0.84 10.57
N ALA A 8 -4.11 1.88 9.79
CA ALA A 8 -3.53 1.80 8.45
C ALA A 8 -2.26 2.64 8.38
N LEU A 9 -1.24 2.10 7.72
CA LEU A 9 -0.01 2.83 7.42
C LEU A 9 0.00 3.13 5.93
N LEU A 10 0.02 4.41 5.56
CA LEU A 10 0.19 4.81 4.17
C LEU A 10 1.67 5.07 3.92
N VAL A 11 2.27 4.18 3.14
CA VAL A 11 3.67 4.28 2.75
C VAL A 11 3.72 5.03 1.43
N TYR A 12 4.26 6.24 1.45
CA TYR A 12 4.18 7.18 0.36
C TYR A 12 5.58 7.44 -0.19
N ASN A 13 5.72 7.30 -1.52
CA ASN A 13 6.98 7.60 -2.20
C ASN A 13 6.88 8.99 -2.86
N PRO A 14 7.54 10.02 -2.30
CA PRO A 14 7.46 11.37 -2.85
C PRO A 14 8.09 11.51 -4.23
N LYS A 15 8.86 10.52 -4.68
CA LYS A 15 9.51 10.54 -5.98
C LYS A 15 8.69 9.85 -7.08
N SER A 16 7.57 9.22 -6.76
CA SER A 16 6.73 8.63 -7.79
C SER A 16 6.05 9.72 -8.63
N GLY A 17 5.77 9.40 -9.90
CA GLY A 17 5.35 10.40 -10.88
C GLY A 17 4.09 11.19 -10.50
N ASN A 18 3.14 10.52 -9.85
CA ASN A 18 1.87 11.14 -9.44
C ASN A 18 1.75 11.26 -7.92
N SER A 19 2.87 11.40 -7.23
CA SER A 19 2.90 11.47 -5.78
C SER A 19 2.09 12.62 -5.20
N ASN A 20 1.94 13.71 -5.94
CA ASN A 20 1.15 14.86 -5.50
C ASN A 20 -0.31 14.52 -5.24
N LEU A 21 -0.83 13.46 -5.86
CA LEU A 21 -2.20 13.01 -5.60
C LEU A 21 -2.41 12.68 -4.12
N ILE A 22 -1.40 12.12 -3.48
CA ILE A 22 -1.50 11.76 -2.06
C ILE A 22 -1.57 13.01 -1.20
N LEU A 23 -0.63 13.94 -1.38
CA LEU A 23 -0.60 15.15 -0.55
C LEU A 23 -1.79 16.05 -0.81
N ASN A 24 -2.21 16.20 -2.07
CA ASN A 24 -3.34 17.04 -2.43
C ASN A 24 -4.68 16.48 -1.93
N ASN A 25 -4.75 15.19 -1.65
CA ASN A 25 -5.97 14.52 -1.22
C ASN A 25 -5.84 13.90 0.17
N PHE A 26 -4.82 14.28 0.93
CA PHE A 26 -4.56 13.65 2.22
C PHE A 26 -5.72 13.80 3.18
N ASP A 27 -6.31 14.99 3.24
CA ASP A 27 -7.48 15.23 4.08
C ASP A 27 -8.67 14.35 3.69
N LEU A 28 -8.92 14.22 2.38
CA LEU A 28 -9.97 13.36 1.88
C LEU A 28 -9.74 11.89 2.27
N ILE A 29 -8.52 11.40 2.07
CA ILE A 29 -8.16 10.03 2.40
C ILE A 29 -8.38 9.78 3.90
N THR A 30 -7.81 10.65 4.72
CA THR A 30 -7.89 10.53 6.18
C THR A 30 -9.33 10.54 6.66
N THR A 31 -10.13 11.49 6.17
CA THR A 31 -11.52 11.66 6.61
C THR A 31 -12.38 10.46 6.21
N LYS A 32 -12.26 9.99 4.98
CA LYS A 32 -13.06 8.85 4.52
C LYS A 32 -12.72 7.56 5.25
N LEU A 33 -11.43 7.33 5.51
CA LEU A 33 -11.02 6.14 6.26
C LEU A 33 -11.48 6.23 7.72
N LEU A 34 -11.36 7.41 8.33
CA LEU A 34 -11.75 7.59 9.72
C LEU A 34 -13.25 7.37 9.92
N LYS A 35 -14.09 7.76 8.98
CA LYS A 35 -15.54 7.51 9.04
C LYS A 35 -15.87 6.01 9.16
N LYS A 36 -14.98 5.16 8.67
CA LYS A 36 -15.15 3.69 8.76
C LYS A 36 -14.29 3.08 9.86
N GLY A 37 -13.78 3.91 10.78
CA GLY A 37 -13.02 3.44 11.92
C GLY A 37 -11.58 3.08 11.62
N ILE A 38 -11.00 3.62 10.55
CA ILE A 38 -9.61 3.38 10.18
C ILE A 38 -8.80 4.66 10.42
N ILE A 39 -7.81 4.55 11.30
CA ILE A 39 -6.89 5.64 11.59
C ILE A 39 -5.67 5.51 10.67
N LEU A 40 -5.33 6.59 9.99
CA LEU A 40 -4.26 6.60 9.01
C LEU A 40 -3.00 7.25 9.59
N THR A 41 -1.87 6.58 9.44
CA THR A 41 -0.55 7.14 9.69
C THR A 41 0.19 7.23 8.36
N LEU A 42 0.81 8.37 8.09
CA LEU A 42 1.57 8.57 6.87
C LEU A 42 3.06 8.37 7.13
N TYR A 43 3.70 7.57 6.29
CA TYR A 43 5.15 7.42 6.30
C TYR A 43 5.70 7.75 4.91
N SER A 44 6.57 8.75 4.85
CA SER A 44 7.20 9.16 3.58
C SER A 44 8.51 8.41 3.40
N ILE A 45 8.58 7.58 2.37
CA ILE A 45 9.83 6.92 1.98
C ILE A 45 10.59 7.89 1.09
N SER A 46 11.79 8.29 1.49
CA SER A 46 12.68 8.99 0.55
C SER A 46 13.73 8.02 0.03
N ARG A 47 14.79 7.85 0.77
CA ARG A 47 15.90 6.94 0.41
C ARG A 47 16.05 5.79 1.38
N ASN A 48 15.24 5.76 2.43
CA ASN A 48 15.48 4.88 3.57
C ASN A 48 14.32 3.92 3.77
N TYR A 49 14.33 2.82 3.00
CA TYR A 49 13.36 1.76 3.15
C TYR A 49 13.53 0.98 4.46
N ASP A 50 14.70 1.09 5.10
CA ASP A 50 14.97 0.36 6.35
C ASP A 50 14.08 0.83 7.48
N ARG A 51 13.72 2.11 7.49
CA ARG A 51 12.80 2.63 8.50
C ARG A 51 11.40 2.05 8.37
N LEU A 52 10.98 1.70 7.17
CA LEU A 52 9.70 1.03 6.98
C LEU A 52 9.68 -0.30 7.75
N ILE A 53 10.73 -1.08 7.62
CA ILE A 53 10.82 -2.37 8.32
C ILE A 53 10.84 -2.16 9.84
N GLU A 54 11.59 -1.16 10.32
CA GLU A 54 11.60 -0.81 11.72
C GLU A 54 10.21 -0.47 12.25
N ILE A 55 9.46 0.33 11.51
CA ILE A 55 8.09 0.70 11.85
C ILE A 55 7.20 -0.54 11.93
N LEU A 56 7.29 -1.42 10.93
CA LEU A 56 6.45 -2.60 10.85
C LEU A 56 6.80 -3.64 11.91
N LYS A 57 8.04 -3.65 12.42
CA LYS A 57 8.42 -4.53 13.53
C LYS A 57 7.94 -4.00 14.87
N ASN A 58 7.86 -2.68 15.03
CA ASN A 58 7.51 -2.05 16.30
C ASN A 58 6.02 -1.77 16.46
N GLU A 59 5.30 -1.61 15.37
CA GLU A 59 3.87 -1.29 15.37
C GLU A 59 3.11 -2.29 14.51
N LYS A 60 1.97 -2.74 15.01
CA LYS A 60 1.12 -3.62 14.25
C LYS A 60 0.07 -2.82 13.51
N TYR A 61 0.06 -2.94 12.18
CA TYR A 61 -0.95 -2.31 11.34
C TYR A 61 -1.88 -3.37 10.76
N ASP A 62 -3.15 -3.04 10.69
CA ASP A 62 -4.16 -3.91 10.06
C ASP A 62 -4.09 -3.82 8.54
N ILE A 63 -3.73 -2.64 8.03
CA ILE A 63 -3.63 -2.37 6.61
C ILE A 63 -2.34 -1.60 6.36
N VAL A 64 -1.61 -1.99 5.30
CA VAL A 64 -0.50 -1.19 4.78
C VAL A 64 -0.87 -0.77 3.37
N ILE A 65 -0.95 0.53 3.14
CA ILE A 65 -1.24 1.11 1.84
C ILE A 65 0.08 1.50 1.20
N LEU A 66 0.39 0.90 0.06
CA LEU A 66 1.62 1.21 -0.66
C LEU A 66 1.29 2.18 -1.79
N SER A 67 1.84 3.39 -1.71
CA SER A 67 1.64 4.42 -2.71
C SER A 67 2.93 4.66 -3.48
N GLY A 68 2.89 4.29 -4.75
CA GLY A 68 4.05 4.40 -5.63
C GLY A 68 3.81 3.68 -6.93
N GLY A 69 4.85 3.52 -7.72
CA GLY A 69 4.83 2.72 -8.93
C GLY A 69 5.22 1.27 -8.66
N ASP A 70 5.34 0.48 -9.74
CA ASP A 70 5.64 -0.95 -9.64
C ASP A 70 6.96 -1.23 -8.92
N GLY A 71 7.97 -0.38 -9.14
CA GLY A 71 9.26 -0.52 -8.47
C GLY A 71 9.17 -0.34 -6.95
N THR A 72 8.41 0.65 -6.50
CA THR A 72 8.19 0.89 -5.08
C THR A 72 7.45 -0.27 -4.43
N LEU A 73 6.40 -0.77 -5.10
CA LEU A 73 5.64 -1.91 -4.61
C LEU A 73 6.53 -3.14 -4.44
N SER A 74 7.31 -3.45 -5.48
CA SER A 74 8.21 -4.59 -5.47
C SER A 74 9.25 -4.46 -4.35
N ARG A 75 9.83 -3.28 -4.19
CA ARG A 75 10.85 -3.03 -3.16
C ARG A 75 10.29 -3.20 -1.75
N CYS A 76 9.14 -2.59 -1.49
CA CYS A 76 8.53 -2.69 -0.16
C CYS A 76 8.17 -4.14 0.19
N LEU A 77 7.53 -4.84 -0.74
CA LEU A 77 7.12 -6.23 -0.50
C LEU A 77 8.32 -7.15 -0.36
N THR A 78 9.38 -6.91 -1.15
CA THR A 78 10.63 -7.68 -1.04
C THR A 78 11.26 -7.51 0.34
N ASP A 79 11.37 -6.27 0.80
CA ASP A 79 11.97 -6.00 2.10
C ASP A 79 11.14 -6.62 3.23
N MET A 80 9.80 -6.52 3.15
CA MET A 80 8.92 -7.14 4.13
C MET A 80 9.09 -8.66 4.17
N TYR A 81 9.18 -9.28 3.01
CA TYR A 81 9.38 -10.72 2.91
C TYR A 81 10.73 -11.14 3.49
N ASN A 82 11.81 -10.47 3.11
CA ASN A 82 13.16 -10.82 3.55
C ASN A 82 13.36 -10.63 5.05
N GLU A 83 12.62 -9.70 5.64
CA GLU A 83 12.69 -9.42 7.08
C GLU A 83 11.64 -10.18 7.88
N ASN A 84 10.96 -11.13 7.26
CA ASN A 84 9.97 -11.99 7.89
C ASN A 84 8.82 -11.21 8.56
N ILE A 85 8.40 -10.13 7.95
CA ILE A 85 7.24 -9.38 8.42
C ILE A 85 5.99 -10.21 8.11
N GLU A 86 5.13 -10.38 9.10
CA GLU A 86 3.82 -10.96 8.89
C GLU A 86 3.00 -9.95 8.06
N PHE A 87 2.61 -10.35 6.85
CA PHE A 87 1.91 -9.43 5.95
C PHE A 87 0.54 -9.05 6.48
N PRO A 88 0.29 -7.75 6.68
CA PRO A 88 -1.07 -7.27 6.89
C PRO A 88 -1.83 -7.28 5.57
N GLU A 89 -3.07 -6.81 5.60
CA GLU A 89 -3.79 -6.52 4.37
C GLU A 89 -3.04 -5.42 3.60
N ILE A 90 -2.78 -5.63 2.32
CA ILE A 90 -2.05 -4.68 1.49
C ILE A 90 -3.03 -4.00 0.55
N ALA A 91 -3.03 -2.68 0.55
CA ALA A 91 -3.76 -1.88 -0.42
C ALA A 91 -2.76 -1.10 -1.29
N ILE A 92 -3.15 -0.76 -2.50
CA ILE A 92 -2.28 -0.09 -3.45
C ILE A 92 -2.91 1.22 -3.91
N PHE A 93 -2.14 2.30 -3.80
CA PHE A 93 -2.46 3.59 -4.40
C PHE A 93 -1.46 3.82 -5.53
N PRO A 94 -1.86 3.56 -6.79
CA PRO A 94 -0.91 3.54 -7.91
C PRO A 94 -0.55 4.97 -8.36
N THR A 95 0.54 5.49 -7.85
CA THR A 95 1.02 6.83 -8.15
C THR A 95 2.27 6.86 -9.03
N GLY A 96 2.66 5.74 -9.61
CA GLY A 96 3.73 5.68 -10.59
C GLY A 96 3.25 6.03 -11.99
N THR A 97 4.12 5.83 -12.98
CA THR A 97 3.79 6.10 -14.38
C THR A 97 3.07 4.94 -15.06
N SER A 98 3.60 3.74 -14.97
CA SER A 98 3.01 2.58 -15.64
C SER A 98 1.90 1.92 -14.84
N ASN A 99 2.16 1.65 -13.57
CA ASN A 99 1.20 1.04 -12.65
C ASN A 99 0.60 -0.26 -13.17
N ASP A 100 1.46 -1.14 -13.70
CA ASP A 100 1.01 -2.34 -14.40
C ASP A 100 0.22 -3.28 -13.50
N LEU A 101 0.66 -3.45 -12.25
CA LEU A 101 -0.06 -4.30 -11.31
C LEU A 101 -1.46 -3.75 -11.00
N ALA A 102 -1.55 -2.44 -10.77
CA ALA A 102 -2.84 -1.81 -10.48
C ALA A 102 -3.81 -1.95 -11.65
N LYS A 103 -3.31 -1.82 -12.88
CA LYS A 103 -4.12 -2.01 -14.09
C LYS A 103 -4.61 -3.46 -14.20
N SER A 104 -3.73 -4.42 -13.94
CA SER A 104 -4.10 -5.84 -13.96
C SER A 104 -5.18 -6.17 -12.94
N LEU A 105 -5.16 -5.51 -11.79
CA LEU A 105 -6.11 -5.74 -10.71
C LEU A 105 -7.37 -4.88 -10.83
N ASN A 106 -7.46 -4.03 -11.84
CA ASN A 106 -8.61 -3.13 -12.07
C ASN A 106 -8.89 -2.25 -10.85
N LEU A 107 -7.85 -1.64 -10.28
CA LEU A 107 -8.01 -0.82 -9.08
C LEU A 107 -8.65 0.54 -9.33
N GLY A 108 -8.76 0.94 -10.60
CA GLY A 108 -9.28 2.25 -10.97
C GLY A 108 -8.17 3.29 -11.06
N GLU A 109 -8.51 4.45 -11.61
CA GLU A 109 -7.54 5.51 -11.89
C GLU A 109 -7.67 6.71 -10.96
N LYS A 110 -8.77 6.78 -10.20
CA LYS A 110 -9.06 7.90 -9.32
C LYS A 110 -8.81 7.52 -7.87
N ILE A 111 -8.42 8.51 -7.08
CA ILE A 111 -8.15 8.28 -5.68
C ILE A 111 -9.40 7.79 -4.93
N GLU A 112 -10.58 8.21 -5.34
CA GLU A 112 -11.83 7.72 -4.77
C GLU A 112 -11.99 6.22 -5.00
N ASP A 113 -11.59 5.71 -6.16
CA ASP A 113 -11.62 4.27 -6.45
C ASP A 113 -10.72 3.51 -5.48
N TRP A 114 -9.52 4.03 -5.23
CA TRP A 114 -8.56 3.37 -4.35
C TRP A 114 -9.05 3.35 -2.90
N ILE A 115 -9.64 4.44 -2.44
CA ILE A 115 -10.22 4.50 -1.10
C ILE A 115 -11.39 3.51 -1.00
N ASN A 116 -12.27 3.49 -2.00
CA ASN A 116 -13.42 2.58 -2.00
C ASN A 116 -13.01 1.11 -2.02
N ASN A 117 -11.91 0.77 -2.67
CA ASN A 117 -11.39 -0.60 -2.67
C ASN A 117 -11.06 -1.06 -1.26
N ILE A 118 -10.51 -0.18 -0.43
CA ILE A 118 -10.24 -0.49 0.98
C ILE A 118 -11.56 -0.62 1.75
N LEU A 119 -12.45 0.35 1.61
CA LEU A 119 -13.68 0.41 2.40
C LEU A 119 -14.62 -0.74 2.07
N ASN A 120 -14.64 -1.18 0.82
CA ASN A 120 -15.51 -2.28 0.37
C ASN A 120 -14.84 -3.65 0.47
N LYS A 121 -13.64 -3.71 1.03
CA LYS A 121 -12.87 -4.95 1.24
C LYS A 121 -12.74 -5.79 -0.03
N LYS A 122 -12.46 -5.13 -1.15
CA LYS A 122 -12.24 -5.82 -2.43
C LYS A 122 -10.82 -6.36 -2.47
N SER A 123 -10.61 -7.50 -1.81
CA SER A 123 -9.32 -8.16 -1.78
C SER A 123 -9.19 -9.13 -2.94
N LYS A 124 -8.01 -9.18 -3.55
CA LYS A 124 -7.66 -10.15 -4.57
C LYS A 124 -6.33 -10.79 -4.19
N PHE A 125 -6.21 -12.09 -4.43
CA PHE A 125 -4.93 -12.75 -4.26
C PHE A 125 -4.05 -12.48 -5.47
N VAL A 126 -2.79 -12.16 -5.20
CA VAL A 126 -1.79 -11.91 -6.22
C VAL A 126 -0.65 -12.89 -6.00
N ASP A 127 -0.29 -13.62 -7.04
CA ASP A 127 0.87 -14.49 -6.98
C ASP A 127 2.14 -13.66 -7.07
N PHE A 128 3.16 -14.08 -6.34
CA PHE A 128 4.47 -13.48 -6.45
C PHE A 128 5.52 -14.57 -6.64
N GLY A 129 6.58 -14.21 -7.35
CA GLY A 129 7.73 -15.07 -7.52
C GLY A 129 8.95 -14.46 -6.84
N LEU A 130 9.94 -15.31 -6.60
CA LEU A 130 11.21 -14.87 -6.04
C LEU A 130 12.29 -14.95 -7.12
N ILE A 131 13.02 -13.85 -7.29
CA ILE A 131 14.18 -13.81 -8.17
C ILE A 131 15.42 -14.05 -7.30
N ASN A 132 16.20 -15.07 -7.62
CA ASN A 132 17.39 -15.46 -6.84
C ASN A 132 17.08 -15.70 -5.35
N GLY A 133 15.82 -16.06 -5.04
CA GLY A 133 15.40 -16.41 -3.70
C GLY A 133 15.18 -15.24 -2.75
N ASN A 134 15.39 -14.00 -3.18
CA ASN A 134 15.33 -12.86 -2.26
C ASN A 134 14.67 -11.60 -2.83
N LYS A 135 14.15 -11.63 -4.05
CA LYS A 135 13.47 -10.49 -4.62
C LYS A 135 12.11 -10.90 -5.14
N ILE A 136 11.08 -10.17 -4.71
CA ILE A 136 9.71 -10.42 -5.15
C ILE A 136 9.44 -9.72 -6.47
N PHE A 137 8.88 -10.45 -7.42
CA PHE A 137 8.21 -9.85 -8.55
C PHE A 137 6.74 -10.21 -8.50
N LEU A 138 5.90 -9.31 -9.01
CA LEU A 138 4.47 -9.45 -8.91
C LEU A 138 3.88 -9.85 -10.26
N SER A 139 2.99 -10.84 -10.22
CA SER A 139 2.15 -11.16 -11.36
C SER A 139 0.72 -11.33 -10.88
N SER A 140 -0.21 -10.82 -11.66
CA SER A 140 -1.62 -10.99 -11.34
C SER A 140 -2.27 -11.81 -12.46
N TYR A 141 -3.19 -12.67 -12.07
CA TYR A 141 -3.99 -13.41 -13.02
C TYR A 141 -5.40 -12.87 -12.97
N ALA A 142 -5.93 -12.55 -14.14
CA ALA A 142 -7.33 -12.22 -14.26
C ALA A 142 -8.10 -13.53 -14.08
N GLY A 143 -8.65 -13.66 -12.91
CA GLY A 143 -9.48 -14.82 -12.60
C GLY A 143 -10.92 -14.59 -12.93
#